data_b5fb96f917f649172f202cefe67a7b81
#
_entry.id   b5fb96f917f649172f202cefe67a7b81
#
_cell.length_a   1.000
_cell.length_b   1.000
_cell.length_c   1.000
_cell.angle_alpha   90.00
_cell.angle_beta   90.00
_cell.angle_gamma   90.00
#
_symmetry.space_group_name_H-M   'P 1'
#
loop_
_entity.id
_entity.type
_entity.pdbx_description
1 polymer ?
#
loop_
_entity_poly.entity_id
_entity_poly.type
_entity_poly.pdbx_seq_one_letter_code
_entity_poly.pdbx_strand_id
1 'polypeptide(L)'
;MSHQLPRPHEKQRSFMLDKARFKCLVWGRRSGKSLGIALYTMLKAMEKPGNYYIIAPTYKQAKSIYWQDIIKLLIPQAIIEKTDEGELYVEFQPAHYKLQTESILGYNIDSDHTKLSVPSRIDLKGADNPGSLRGVKLAGAVLDEFAFVKNGSDVWRK
;
A
#
# COMPACT_ATOMS: atom_id res chain seq x y z
N MET A 1 -3.30 -23.62 1.86
CA MET A 1 -1.96 -23.16 1.44
C MET A 1 -1.62 -21.93 2.28
N SER A 2 -0.51 -21.94 3.01
CA SER A 2 -0.06 -20.76 3.75
C SER A 2 0.45 -19.73 2.74
N HIS A 3 -0.17 -18.57 2.69
CA HIS A 3 0.29 -17.47 1.85
C HIS A 3 1.56 -16.88 2.49
N GLN A 4 2.69 -17.01 1.81
CA GLN A 4 3.94 -16.45 2.29
C GLN A 4 4.19 -15.08 1.63
N LEU A 5 4.25 -14.05 2.44
CA LEU A 5 4.65 -12.72 1.98
C LEU A 5 6.16 -12.68 1.67
N PRO A 6 6.57 -11.89 0.66
CA PRO A 6 7.99 -11.71 0.38
C PRO A 6 8.72 -11.13 1.60
N ARG A 7 9.89 -11.69 1.90
CA ARG A 7 10.72 -11.17 2.98
C ARG A 7 11.40 -9.86 2.55
N PRO A 8 11.20 -8.77 3.29
CA PRO A 8 11.85 -7.50 2.98
C PRO A 8 13.37 -7.61 3.23
N HIS A 9 14.17 -7.07 2.33
CA HIS A 9 15.60 -6.90 2.58
C HIS A 9 15.86 -5.79 3.62
N GLU A 10 17.08 -5.66 4.10
CA GLU A 10 17.44 -4.79 5.21
C GLU A 10 16.96 -3.32 5.05
N LYS A 11 17.17 -2.71 3.88
CA LYS A 11 16.71 -1.34 3.62
C LYS A 11 15.18 -1.21 3.62
N GLN A 12 14.47 -2.19 3.06
CA GLN A 12 13.00 -2.20 3.11
C GLN A 12 12.52 -2.35 4.54
N ARG A 13 13.14 -3.24 5.31
CA ARG A 13 12.83 -3.45 6.73
C ARG A 13 13.06 -2.19 7.56
N SER A 14 14.20 -1.54 7.40
CA SER A 14 14.49 -0.27 8.07
C SER A 14 13.44 0.80 7.79
N PHE A 15 13.04 0.95 6.52
CA PHE A 15 11.96 1.85 6.12
C PHE A 15 10.61 1.49 6.77
N MET A 16 10.26 0.21 6.82
CA MET A 16 8.98 -0.25 7.38
C MET A 16 8.91 -0.02 8.90
N LEU A 17 10.03 -0.19 9.60
CA LEU A 17 10.12 -0.04 11.06
C LEU A 17 10.22 1.43 11.50
N ASP A 18 10.57 2.32 10.63
CA ASP A 18 10.64 3.75 10.93
C ASP A 18 9.27 4.26 11.39
N LYS A 19 9.24 5.03 12.48
CA LYS A 19 8.01 5.58 13.09
C LYS A 19 7.63 6.97 12.58
N ALA A 20 8.44 7.56 11.69
CA ALA A 20 8.15 8.87 11.12
C ALA A 20 6.82 8.88 10.37
N ARG A 21 6.03 9.93 10.57
CA ARG A 21 4.75 10.12 9.87
C ARG A 21 4.94 10.35 8.37
N PHE A 22 5.96 11.11 8.01
CA PHE A 22 6.33 11.39 6.63
C PHE A 22 7.67 10.76 6.33
N LYS A 23 7.75 10.02 5.24
CA LYS A 23 8.95 9.29 4.82
C LYS A 23 9.28 9.62 3.38
N CYS A 24 10.56 9.83 3.09
CA CYS A 24 11.06 10.02 1.74
C CYS A 24 12.03 8.90 1.40
N LEU A 25 11.77 8.19 0.30
CA LEU A 25 12.59 7.07 -0.18
C LEU A 25 13.39 7.50 -1.41
N VAL A 26 14.70 7.63 -1.25
CA VAL A 26 15.63 7.88 -2.36
C VAL A 26 16.48 6.63 -2.57
N TRP A 27 15.97 5.71 -3.39
CA TRP A 27 16.63 4.44 -3.68
C TRP A 27 16.92 4.31 -5.17
N GLY A 28 17.99 3.61 -5.50
CA GLY A 28 18.37 3.34 -6.88
C GLY A 28 17.34 2.50 -7.64
N ARG A 29 17.48 2.43 -8.96
CA ARG A 29 16.66 1.53 -9.79
C ARG A 29 16.88 0.07 -9.38
N ARG A 30 15.84 -0.76 -9.52
CA ARG A 30 15.85 -2.19 -9.18
C ARG A 30 16.17 -2.52 -7.71
N SER A 31 16.06 -1.55 -6.81
CA SER A 31 16.27 -1.74 -5.38
C SER A 31 15.07 -2.36 -4.63
N GLY A 32 14.02 -2.77 -5.33
CA GLY A 32 12.80 -3.28 -4.71
C GLY A 32 11.91 -2.23 -4.05
N LYS A 33 12.06 -0.94 -4.43
CA LYS A 33 11.30 0.18 -3.86
C LYS A 33 9.79 -0.02 -3.96
N SER A 34 9.28 -0.31 -5.16
CA SER A 34 7.83 -0.46 -5.40
C SER A 34 7.23 -1.64 -4.62
N LEU A 35 7.95 -2.77 -4.55
CA LEU A 35 7.55 -3.90 -3.72
C LEU A 35 7.55 -3.53 -2.23
N GLY A 36 8.58 -2.82 -1.77
CA GLY A 36 8.66 -2.35 -0.38
C GLY A 36 7.54 -1.38 -0.01
N ILE A 37 7.19 -0.46 -0.91
CA ILE A 37 6.06 0.46 -0.77
C ILE A 37 4.73 -0.30 -0.67
N ALA A 38 4.48 -1.21 -1.60
CA ALA A 38 3.23 -1.97 -1.62
C ALA A 38 3.08 -2.85 -0.37
N LEU A 39 4.14 -3.55 0.03
CA LEU A 39 4.16 -4.36 1.26
C LEU A 39 3.93 -3.49 2.50
N TYR A 40 4.59 -2.33 2.59
CA TYR A 40 4.38 -1.39 3.69
C TYR A 40 2.93 -0.88 3.75
N THR A 41 2.36 -0.49 2.60
CA THR A 41 0.97 -0.01 2.53
C THR A 41 -0.01 -1.09 2.97
N MET A 42 0.18 -2.33 2.51
CA MET A 42 -0.64 -3.46 2.91
C MET A 42 -0.55 -3.71 4.43
N LEU A 43 0.66 -3.75 4.99
CA LEU A 43 0.85 -3.95 6.43
C LEU A 43 0.18 -2.83 7.25
N LYS A 44 0.30 -1.57 6.80
CA LYS A 44 -0.38 -0.44 7.44
C LYS A 44 -1.90 -0.51 7.32
N ALA A 45 -2.42 -0.96 6.20
CA ALA A 45 -3.85 -1.16 6.00
C ALA A 45 -4.40 -2.32 6.86
N MET A 46 -3.58 -3.30 7.18
CA MET A 46 -3.92 -4.37 8.13
C MET A 46 -3.82 -3.90 9.59
N GLU A 47 -2.83 -3.08 9.93
CA GLU A 47 -2.64 -2.53 11.27
C GLU A 47 -3.73 -1.51 11.62
N LYS A 48 -4.08 -0.63 10.67
CA LYS A 48 -5.05 0.44 10.84
C LYS A 48 -6.02 0.44 9.66
N PRO A 49 -7.19 -0.18 9.78
CA PRO A 49 -8.19 -0.20 8.71
C PRO A 49 -8.59 1.18 8.21
N GLY A 50 -8.78 1.31 6.90
CA GLY A 50 -9.14 2.56 6.25
C GLY A 50 -8.74 2.60 4.78
N ASN A 51 -8.83 3.79 4.18
CA ASN A 51 -8.52 4.00 2.76
C ASN A 51 -7.05 4.40 2.59
N TYR A 52 -6.37 3.72 1.68
CA TYR A 52 -4.97 3.94 1.34
C TYR A 52 -4.80 4.17 -0.16
N TYR A 53 -3.97 5.15 -0.53
CA TYR A 53 -3.64 5.40 -1.92
C TYR A 53 -2.18 5.08 -2.21
N ILE A 54 -1.93 4.40 -3.34
CA ILE A 54 -0.63 4.34 -3.99
C ILE A 54 -0.77 5.12 -5.30
N ILE A 55 -0.08 6.24 -5.38
CA ILE A 55 -0.21 7.21 -6.48
C ILE A 55 1.04 7.15 -7.33
N ALA A 56 0.90 6.77 -8.59
CA ALA A 56 1.96 6.81 -9.60
C ALA A 56 1.79 8.04 -10.52
N PRO A 57 2.79 8.43 -11.31
CA PRO A 57 2.67 9.58 -12.21
C PRO A 57 1.49 9.50 -13.19
N THR A 58 1.15 8.29 -13.64
CA THR A 58 0.00 8.05 -14.50
C THR A 58 -0.78 6.81 -14.06
N TYR A 59 -2.07 6.76 -14.39
CA TYR A 59 -2.91 5.59 -14.16
C TYR A 59 -2.34 4.32 -14.82
N LYS A 60 -1.82 4.44 -16.05
CA LYS A 60 -1.20 3.31 -16.75
C LYS A 60 0.02 2.75 -16.00
N GLN A 61 0.84 3.62 -15.41
CA GLN A 61 1.96 3.21 -14.58
C GLN A 61 1.51 2.56 -13.27
N ALA A 62 0.48 3.12 -12.61
CA ALA A 62 -0.10 2.50 -11.43
C ALA A 62 -0.56 1.06 -11.73
N LYS A 63 -1.25 0.84 -12.86
CA LYS A 63 -1.71 -0.48 -13.28
C LYS A 63 -0.55 -1.42 -13.58
N SER A 64 0.44 -1.00 -14.37
CA SER A 64 1.53 -1.87 -14.81
C SER A 64 2.52 -2.21 -13.70
N ILE A 65 2.80 -1.28 -12.78
CA ILE A 65 3.80 -1.48 -11.72
C ILE A 65 3.20 -2.20 -10.51
N TYR A 66 1.98 -1.81 -10.10
CA TYR A 66 1.44 -2.26 -8.82
C TYR A 66 0.36 -3.32 -8.94
N TRP A 67 -0.57 -3.20 -9.90
CA TRP A 67 -1.73 -4.06 -9.93
C TRP A 67 -1.39 -5.51 -10.28
N GLN A 68 -0.68 -5.69 -11.39
CA GLN A 68 -0.43 -7.02 -11.94
C GLN A 68 0.55 -7.83 -11.10
N ASP A 69 1.67 -7.21 -10.71
CA ASP A 69 2.81 -7.94 -10.18
C ASP A 69 2.91 -7.85 -8.65
N ILE A 70 2.17 -6.94 -8.00
CA ILE A 70 2.38 -6.68 -6.59
C ILE A 70 1.10 -6.87 -5.77
N ILE A 71 0.04 -6.11 -6.05
CA ILE A 71 -1.16 -6.13 -5.19
C ILE A 71 -1.85 -7.49 -5.24
N LYS A 72 -1.98 -8.09 -6.40
CA LYS A 72 -2.58 -9.43 -6.55
C LYS A 72 -1.80 -10.53 -5.83
N LEU A 73 -0.49 -10.35 -5.67
CA LEU A 73 0.37 -11.32 -5.00
C LEU A 73 0.48 -11.10 -3.49
N LEU A 74 0.39 -9.85 -3.04
CA LEU A 74 0.56 -9.52 -1.63
C LEU A 74 -0.68 -9.80 -0.79
N ILE A 75 -1.87 -9.56 -1.32
CA ILE A 75 -3.10 -9.70 -0.54
C ILE A 75 -3.67 -11.10 -0.72
N PRO A 76 -3.77 -11.90 0.35
CA PRO A 76 -4.33 -13.24 0.28
C PRO A 76 -5.79 -13.22 -0.21
N GLN A 77 -6.11 -14.07 -1.16
CA GLN A 77 -7.48 -14.17 -1.71
C GLN A 77 -8.54 -14.45 -0.63
N ALA A 78 -8.15 -15.16 0.43
CA ALA A 78 -9.07 -15.53 1.52
C ALA A 78 -9.62 -14.33 2.31
N ILE A 79 -8.95 -13.16 2.26
CA ILE A 79 -9.38 -11.96 2.98
C ILE A 79 -9.94 -10.88 2.05
N ILE A 80 -9.85 -11.07 0.74
CA ILE A 80 -10.37 -10.10 -0.23
C ILE A 80 -11.89 -10.19 -0.26
N GLU A 81 -12.54 -9.05 -0.06
CA GLU A 81 -14.00 -8.92 -0.21
C GLU A 81 -14.38 -8.46 -1.62
N LYS A 82 -13.64 -7.48 -2.13
CA LYS A 82 -13.94 -6.89 -3.44
C LYS A 82 -12.68 -6.44 -4.15
N THR A 83 -12.64 -6.65 -5.45
CA THR A 83 -11.61 -6.09 -6.34
C THR A 83 -12.27 -5.49 -7.57
N ASP A 84 -11.68 -4.43 -8.09
CA ASP A 84 -12.08 -3.83 -9.36
C ASP A 84 -10.83 -3.47 -10.16
N GLU A 85 -10.67 -4.13 -11.31
CA GLU A 85 -9.52 -3.91 -12.18
C GLU A 85 -9.68 -2.65 -13.06
N GLY A 86 -10.90 -2.18 -13.26
CA GLY A 86 -11.19 -0.93 -13.97
C GLY A 86 -10.83 0.28 -13.12
N GLU A 87 -11.23 0.28 -11.85
CA GLU A 87 -10.96 1.34 -10.89
C GLU A 87 -9.64 1.13 -10.12
N LEU A 88 -9.00 -0.02 -10.28
CA LEU A 88 -7.74 -0.43 -9.64
C LEU A 88 -7.78 -0.34 -8.10
N TYR A 89 -8.74 -1.00 -7.48
CA TYR A 89 -8.76 -1.11 -6.02
C TYR A 89 -8.96 -2.54 -5.54
N VAL A 90 -8.52 -2.78 -4.33
CA VAL A 90 -8.80 -3.99 -3.55
C VAL A 90 -9.33 -3.60 -2.18
N GLU A 91 -10.41 -4.25 -1.78
CA GLU A 91 -11.04 -4.12 -0.45
C GLU A 91 -10.96 -5.45 0.27
N PHE A 92 -10.55 -5.45 1.53
CA PHE A 92 -10.29 -6.65 2.30
C PHE A 92 -10.55 -6.46 3.80
N GLN A 93 -10.81 -7.56 4.51
CA GLN A 93 -11.06 -7.58 5.95
C GLN A 93 -9.80 -7.96 6.73
N PRO A 94 -9.16 -7.01 7.41
CA PRO A 94 -7.99 -7.30 8.24
C PRO A 94 -8.28 -8.24 9.41
N ALA A 95 -9.50 -8.18 9.96
CA ALA A 95 -9.89 -8.96 11.13
C ALA A 95 -9.81 -10.49 10.94
N HIS A 96 -9.89 -10.98 9.72
CA HIS A 96 -9.84 -12.41 9.43
C HIS A 96 -8.41 -12.94 9.21
N TYR A 97 -7.40 -12.08 9.29
CA TYR A 97 -6.03 -12.48 8.98
C TYR A 97 -5.07 -12.18 10.12
N LYS A 98 -4.70 -13.22 10.86
CA LYS A 98 -3.52 -13.16 11.74
C LYS A 98 -2.27 -13.25 10.86
N LEU A 99 -1.66 -12.12 10.56
CA LEU A 99 -0.33 -12.09 9.98
C LEU A 99 0.66 -12.71 10.99
N GLN A 100 1.38 -13.73 10.55
CA GLN A 100 2.61 -14.13 11.22
C GLN A 100 3.69 -13.08 10.92
N THR A 101 3.48 -11.87 11.44
CA THR A 101 4.34 -10.72 11.20
C THR A 101 5.70 -10.87 11.84
N GLU A 102 5.82 -11.69 12.89
CA GLU A 102 7.11 -12.06 13.49
C GLU A 102 8.08 -12.63 12.45
N SER A 103 7.58 -13.44 11.52
CA SER A 103 8.44 -14.03 10.48
C SER A 103 8.89 -13.04 9.42
N ILE A 104 8.17 -11.93 9.23
CA ILE A 104 8.41 -10.96 8.16
C ILE A 104 9.21 -9.77 8.66
N LEU A 105 8.80 -9.18 9.77
CA LEU A 105 9.37 -7.94 10.30
C LEU A 105 10.17 -8.15 11.58
N GLY A 106 10.05 -9.32 12.23
CA GLY A 106 10.70 -9.63 13.50
C GLY A 106 10.08 -8.92 14.71
N TYR A 107 8.84 -8.45 14.58
CA TYR A 107 8.01 -7.98 15.69
C TYR A 107 6.55 -8.29 15.44
N ASN A 108 5.78 -8.47 16.50
CA ASN A 108 4.34 -8.64 16.41
C ASN A 108 3.67 -7.28 16.14
N ILE A 109 2.80 -7.25 15.14
CA ILE A 109 1.79 -6.19 15.06
C ILE A 109 0.70 -6.61 16.05
N ASP A 110 0.79 -6.08 17.25
CA ASP A 110 -0.22 -6.25 18.29
C ASP A 110 -1.42 -5.37 17.91
N SER A 111 -2.22 -5.88 17.01
CA SER A 111 -3.49 -5.25 16.68
C SER A 111 -4.59 -6.11 17.29
N ASP A 112 -5.24 -5.56 18.30
CA ASP A 112 -6.49 -6.12 18.82
C ASP A 112 -7.58 -5.97 17.75
N HIS A 113 -7.47 -6.78 16.70
CA HIS A 113 -8.35 -6.77 15.53
C HIS A 113 -9.76 -7.31 15.82
N THR A 114 -10.01 -7.78 17.02
CA THR A 114 -11.31 -8.33 17.42
C THR A 114 -12.42 -7.29 17.44
N LYS A 115 -12.09 -5.99 17.33
CA LYS A 115 -13.05 -4.88 17.42
C LYS A 115 -13.31 -4.13 16.11
N LEU A 116 -12.57 -4.41 15.02
CA LEU A 116 -12.68 -3.61 13.80
C LEU A 116 -13.28 -4.44 12.66
N SER A 117 -14.59 -4.42 12.55
CA SER A 117 -15.32 -4.90 11.37
C SER A 117 -15.33 -3.88 10.20
N VAL A 118 -14.32 -3.00 10.15
CA VAL A 118 -14.19 -2.01 9.09
C VAL A 118 -13.23 -2.54 8.04
N PRO A 119 -13.64 -2.63 6.76
CA PRO A 119 -12.76 -3.05 5.69
C PRO A 119 -11.63 -2.04 5.47
N SER A 120 -10.51 -2.55 5.00
CA SER A 120 -9.43 -1.73 4.45
C SER A 120 -9.48 -1.74 2.95
N ARG A 121 -9.17 -0.59 2.35
CA ARG A 121 -9.15 -0.41 0.92
C ARG A 121 -7.83 0.20 0.44
N ILE A 122 -7.23 -0.40 -0.56
CA ILE A 122 -6.06 0.14 -1.25
C ILE A 122 -6.47 0.47 -2.69
N ASP A 123 -6.38 1.74 -3.05
CA ASP A 123 -6.60 2.24 -4.41
C ASP A 123 -5.27 2.60 -5.06
N LEU A 124 -5.12 2.22 -6.32
CA LEU A 124 -4.02 2.67 -7.18
C LEU A 124 -4.52 3.83 -8.03
N LYS A 125 -3.87 4.98 -7.93
CA LYS A 125 -4.30 6.21 -8.63
C LYS A 125 -3.19 6.76 -9.51
N GLY A 126 -3.58 7.47 -10.57
CA GLY A 126 -2.68 8.27 -11.39
C GLY A 126 -2.71 9.73 -10.97
N ALA A 127 -1.55 10.35 -10.84
CA ALA A 127 -1.44 11.79 -10.59
C ALA A 127 -1.77 12.64 -11.83
N ASP A 128 -1.94 12.02 -12.99
CA ASP A 128 -2.41 12.64 -14.24
C ASP A 128 -3.87 13.12 -14.16
N ASN A 129 -4.65 12.59 -13.19
CA ASN A 129 -5.98 13.09 -12.87
C ASN A 129 -6.08 13.53 -11.40
N PRO A 130 -5.60 14.72 -11.02
CA PRO A 130 -5.63 15.18 -9.63
C PRO A 130 -7.03 15.30 -9.04
N GLY A 131 -8.06 15.43 -9.88
CA GLY A 131 -9.47 15.47 -9.45
C GLY A 131 -9.91 14.17 -8.76
N SER A 132 -9.40 13.03 -9.21
CA SER A 132 -9.72 11.71 -8.64
C SER A 132 -9.15 11.45 -7.24
N LEU A 133 -8.25 12.33 -6.78
CA LEU A 133 -7.62 12.22 -5.46
C LEU A 133 -8.40 12.92 -4.35
N ARG A 134 -9.49 13.63 -4.71
CA ARG A 134 -10.27 14.44 -3.77
C ARG A 134 -11.41 13.65 -3.12
N GLY A 135 -11.88 14.15 -1.99
CA GLY A 135 -13.14 13.71 -1.37
C GLY A 135 -13.06 12.42 -0.54
N VAL A 136 -11.89 11.80 -0.42
CA VAL A 136 -11.72 10.58 0.38
C VAL A 136 -10.88 10.86 1.63
N LYS A 137 -11.38 10.42 2.79
CA LYS A 137 -10.57 10.43 4.02
C LYS A 137 -9.54 9.30 3.93
N LEU A 138 -8.28 9.65 3.81
CA LEU A 138 -7.18 8.70 3.72
C LEU A 138 -6.58 8.40 5.10
N ALA A 139 -6.31 7.13 5.35
CA ALA A 139 -5.48 6.68 6.47
C ALA A 139 -3.98 6.76 6.13
N GLY A 140 -3.65 6.63 4.85
CA GLY A 140 -2.29 6.79 4.35
C GLY A 140 -2.24 6.96 2.83
N ALA A 141 -1.18 7.58 2.34
CA ALA A 141 -0.92 7.72 0.91
C ALA A 141 0.58 7.61 0.62
N VAL A 142 0.89 7.02 -0.52
CA VAL A 142 2.24 6.95 -1.09
C VAL A 142 2.24 7.62 -2.45
N LEU A 143 3.22 8.49 -2.69
CA LEU A 143 3.48 9.09 -3.99
C LEU A 143 4.78 8.48 -4.55
N ASP A 144 4.63 7.56 -5.49
CA ASP A 144 5.78 6.95 -6.16
C ASP A 144 6.21 7.79 -7.37
N GLU A 145 7.52 7.88 -7.58
CA GLU A 145 8.11 8.62 -8.71
C GLU A 145 7.63 10.08 -8.79
N PHE A 146 7.44 10.75 -7.65
CA PHE A 146 6.84 12.08 -7.54
C PHE A 146 7.55 13.15 -8.39
N ALA A 147 8.85 13.00 -8.65
CA ALA A 147 9.60 13.89 -9.53
C ALA A 147 9.09 13.93 -10.99
N PHE A 148 8.37 12.90 -11.42
CA PHE A 148 7.77 12.81 -12.76
C PHE A 148 6.31 13.26 -12.83
N VAL A 149 5.74 13.69 -11.71
CA VAL A 149 4.36 14.21 -11.66
C VAL A 149 4.34 15.64 -12.19
N LYS A 150 3.65 15.88 -13.31
CA LYS A 150 3.62 17.18 -13.98
C LYS A 150 3.10 18.34 -13.13
N ASN A 151 2.13 18.07 -12.26
CA ASN A 151 1.49 19.07 -11.39
C ASN A 151 1.63 18.64 -9.91
N GLY A 152 2.85 18.34 -9.48
CA GLY A 152 3.11 17.81 -8.16
C GLY A 152 2.62 18.70 -7.02
N SER A 153 2.65 20.04 -7.17
CA SER A 153 2.10 20.99 -6.21
C SER A 153 0.59 20.81 -5.99
N ASP A 154 -0.14 20.51 -7.06
CA ASP A 154 -1.60 20.32 -6.99
C ASP A 154 -1.97 18.99 -6.35
N VAL A 155 -1.17 17.97 -6.56
CA VAL A 155 -1.34 16.65 -5.93
C VAL A 155 -1.01 16.72 -4.43
N TRP A 156 0.04 17.47 -4.06
CA TRP A 156 0.50 17.59 -2.67
C TRP A 156 -0.44 18.39 -1.77
N ARG A 157 -1.12 19.41 -2.33
CA ARG A 157 -1.99 20.32 -1.56
C ARG A 157 -3.41 19.79 -1.33
N LYS A 158 -3.73 18.61 -1.81
CA LYS A 158 -5.08 18.01 -1.77
C LYS A 158 -5.16 16.84 -0.81
#